data_85174e1027ccd7bfd9e8fe5c57728b0a
#
_entry.id   85174e1027ccd7bfd9e8fe5c57728b0a
#
_cell.length_a   1.000
_cell.length_b   1.000
_cell.length_c   1.000
_cell.angle_alpha   90.00
_cell.angle_beta   90.00
_cell.angle_gamma   90.00
#
_symmetry.space_group_name_H-M   'P 1'
#
loop_
_entity.id
_entity.type
_entity.pdbx_description
1 polymer ?
#
loop_
_entity_poly.entity_id
_entity_poly.type
_entity_poly.pdbx_seq_one_letter_code
_entity_poly.pdbx_strand_id
1 'polypeptide(L)'
;MKLTDLNRDGGIGANSLFIQLGDLNILVDSGLHPKKVGRRAAPDHGPLRGIDLDLIIVTHCHLDHIGSLPVTMREHPGAAVIMTTSSRMLIERMLHNSASVMLRQRDEENIPDYPLFTHEEIDRISKRLIGVPFGQVKRFSGKRDEVEVVLHPAGHVAGAAAVEIRHKHRAIFFTGDVLFENQRTLPGAKFPAGHFDTLVTETTRGLTERHPERTRGTEMARLVESINSTIQRGGSFLIPVFALGRMQEILSIVHDARKFRRLVDCPIYGSGLGMDLVDYFDEISRKTRHIQFNRGIVKDLKMRPLPRTLRPGEDPKQNALYIISSGMLVERTPSYTLASGLLGHAGNTIGFVGYCDPDTPGGRLLASKPGDTFLFETAHVKTKIKARVERFELSGHADREELLQFAVQTGARSIVLTHGDPPARAWFAQQLATLLPSTKVIDPVPLKQYQV
;
A
#
# COMPACT_ATOMS: atom_id res chain seq x y z
N MET A 1 13.88 -19.50 16.16
CA MET A 1 13.48 -18.08 16.03
C MET A 1 12.14 -17.90 16.71
N LYS A 2 11.93 -16.74 17.33
CA LYS A 2 10.62 -16.36 17.87
C LYS A 2 10.06 -15.19 17.08
N LEU A 3 8.75 -15.19 16.82
CA LEU A 3 8.04 -14.16 16.08
C LEU A 3 6.81 -13.73 16.88
N THR A 4 6.55 -12.42 16.93
CA THR A 4 5.36 -11.82 17.55
C THR A 4 4.80 -10.78 16.58
N ASP A 5 3.51 -10.88 16.25
CA ASP A 5 2.79 -9.84 15.52
C ASP A 5 2.37 -8.75 16.53
N LEU A 6 2.85 -7.53 16.32
CA LEU A 6 2.53 -6.38 17.17
C LEU A 6 1.29 -5.59 16.68
N ASN A 7 0.70 -5.97 15.55
CA ASN A 7 -0.55 -5.39 15.08
C ASN A 7 -1.69 -5.78 16.03
N ARG A 8 -2.28 -4.81 16.72
CA ARG A 8 -3.27 -5.03 17.79
C ARG A 8 -4.50 -5.81 17.35
N ASP A 9 -4.96 -5.52 16.15
CA ASP A 9 -6.24 -6.04 15.63
C ASP A 9 -6.04 -7.23 14.66
N GLY A 10 -4.79 -7.54 14.27
CA GLY A 10 -4.51 -8.44 13.16
C GLY A 10 -5.00 -7.83 11.82
N GLY A 11 -4.98 -8.60 10.74
CA GLY A 11 -5.48 -8.12 9.45
C GLY A 11 -4.57 -7.09 8.76
N ILE A 12 -5.16 -6.30 7.85
CA ILE A 12 -4.50 -5.17 7.19
C ILE A 12 -4.55 -3.98 8.15
N GLY A 13 -3.39 -3.48 8.58
CA GLY A 13 -3.40 -2.43 9.59
C GLY A 13 -2.02 -1.92 9.95
N ALA A 14 -1.70 -1.82 11.23
CA ALA A 14 -0.41 -1.39 11.73
C ALA A 14 0.61 -2.53 11.65
N ASN A 15 1.12 -2.81 10.45
CA ASN A 15 2.08 -3.90 10.24
C ASN A 15 3.34 -3.69 11.05
N SER A 16 3.68 -4.68 11.89
CA SER A 16 4.87 -4.65 12.72
C SER A 16 5.14 -6.04 13.26
N LEU A 17 6.20 -6.69 12.79
CA LEU A 17 6.58 -8.04 13.18
C LEU A 17 7.87 -8.01 13.99
N PHE A 18 7.79 -8.39 15.25
CA PHE A 18 8.95 -8.50 16.12
C PHE A 18 9.55 -9.91 16.06
N ILE A 19 10.86 -9.98 15.84
CA ILE A 19 11.61 -11.21 15.63
C ILE A 19 12.79 -11.24 16.59
N GLN A 20 12.92 -12.35 17.31
CA GLN A 20 14.11 -12.66 18.11
C GLN A 20 14.87 -13.79 17.41
N LEU A 21 16.08 -13.48 16.97
CA LEU A 21 16.94 -14.39 16.21
C LEU A 21 18.36 -14.42 16.80
N GLY A 22 18.68 -15.50 17.51
CA GLY A 22 19.87 -15.52 18.36
C GLY A 22 19.74 -14.49 19.48
N ASP A 23 20.70 -13.58 19.59
CA ASP A 23 20.67 -12.46 20.53
C ASP A 23 20.29 -11.12 19.88
N LEU A 24 19.80 -11.15 18.61
CA LEU A 24 19.32 -9.97 17.93
C LEU A 24 17.78 -9.83 18.05
N ASN A 25 17.35 -8.60 18.27
CA ASN A 25 15.98 -8.15 18.30
C ASN A 25 15.69 -7.30 17.05
N ILE A 26 14.90 -7.83 16.13
CA ILE A 26 14.66 -7.23 14.82
C ILE A 26 13.17 -6.90 14.71
N LEU A 27 12.87 -5.72 14.19
CA LEU A 27 11.51 -5.32 13.85
C LEU A 27 11.38 -5.18 12.32
N VAL A 28 10.36 -5.78 11.75
CA VAL A 28 9.99 -5.57 10.33
C VAL A 28 8.71 -4.73 10.30
N ASP A 29 8.83 -3.55 9.73
CA ASP A 29 7.82 -2.49 9.64
C ASP A 29 7.37 -1.91 10.99
N SER A 30 6.78 -0.72 10.93
CA SER A 30 6.18 0.00 12.05
C SER A 30 5.07 0.90 11.51
N GLY A 31 3.90 0.32 11.27
CA GLY A 31 2.80 0.93 10.57
C GLY A 31 1.83 1.72 11.43
N LEU A 32 0.86 2.36 10.78
CA LEU A 32 -0.34 2.91 11.40
C LEU A 32 -1.58 2.27 10.79
N HIS A 33 -2.51 1.88 11.63
CA HIS A 33 -3.77 1.29 11.20
C HIS A 33 -4.66 2.37 10.52
N PRO A 34 -5.10 2.17 9.26
CA PRO A 34 -5.78 3.19 8.48
C PRO A 34 -7.18 3.59 9.02
N LYS A 35 -7.80 2.74 9.85
CA LYS A 35 -9.15 2.97 10.40
C LYS A 35 -9.13 3.39 11.87
N LYS A 36 -7.99 3.40 12.54
CA LYS A 36 -7.87 3.78 13.96
C LYS A 36 -7.24 5.15 14.08
N VAL A 37 -7.45 5.78 15.21
CA VAL A 37 -6.91 7.11 15.49
C VAL A 37 -6.15 7.13 16.81
N GLY A 38 -5.32 8.15 16.99
CA GLY A 38 -4.49 8.32 18.18
C GLY A 38 -3.52 7.16 18.36
N ARG A 39 -3.16 6.88 19.60
CA ARG A 39 -2.22 5.80 19.95
C ARG A 39 -2.72 4.39 19.58
N ARG A 40 -4.04 4.22 19.41
CA ARG A 40 -4.61 2.94 18.98
C ARG A 40 -4.32 2.60 17.52
N ALA A 41 -3.94 3.60 16.72
CA ALA A 41 -3.52 3.37 15.34
C ALA A 41 -2.12 2.74 15.25
N ALA A 42 -1.27 2.90 16.26
CA ALA A 42 0.07 2.31 16.30
C ALA A 42 0.04 0.83 16.77
N PRO A 43 1.08 0.04 16.43
CA PRO A 43 1.28 -1.31 16.97
C PRO A 43 1.34 -1.30 18.51
N ASP A 44 1.16 -2.46 19.12
CA ASP A 44 1.37 -2.60 20.55
C ASP A 44 2.83 -2.91 20.87
N HIS A 45 3.56 -1.91 21.34
CA HIS A 45 4.95 -2.05 21.76
C HIS A 45 5.10 -2.67 23.18
N GLY A 46 3.99 -3.13 23.79
CA GLY A 46 4.06 -3.83 25.09
C GLY A 46 5.08 -4.98 25.12
N PRO A 47 5.12 -5.85 24.12
CA PRO A 47 6.11 -6.92 24.03
C PRO A 47 7.56 -6.45 23.87
N LEU A 48 7.80 -5.18 23.49
CA LEU A 48 9.13 -4.57 23.35
C LEU A 48 9.64 -3.90 24.62
N ARG A 49 8.84 -3.83 25.69
CA ARG A 49 9.24 -3.17 26.94
C ARG A 49 10.47 -3.85 27.56
N GLY A 50 11.51 -3.04 27.79
CA GLY A 50 12.77 -3.53 28.35
C GLY A 50 13.63 -4.31 27.35
N ILE A 51 13.28 -4.29 26.06
CA ILE A 51 14.05 -4.89 24.97
C ILE A 51 14.63 -3.77 24.14
N ASP A 52 15.93 -3.78 23.92
CA ASP A 52 16.57 -2.92 22.92
C ASP A 52 16.46 -3.58 21.54
N LEU A 53 15.92 -2.83 20.57
CA LEU A 53 15.95 -3.26 19.18
C LEU A 53 17.35 -3.01 18.59
N ASP A 54 17.88 -4.00 17.88
CA ASP A 54 19.13 -3.89 17.15
C ASP A 54 18.90 -3.37 15.74
N LEU A 55 17.79 -3.78 15.11
CA LEU A 55 17.51 -3.48 13.71
C LEU A 55 16.03 -3.28 13.46
N ILE A 56 15.69 -2.26 12.67
CA ILE A 56 14.36 -2.05 12.09
C ILE A 56 14.51 -2.12 10.56
N ILE A 57 13.71 -2.97 9.93
CA ILE A 57 13.69 -3.13 8.47
C ILE A 57 12.35 -2.62 7.95
N VAL A 58 12.40 -1.67 7.03
CA VAL A 58 11.20 -1.13 6.36
C VAL A 58 11.05 -1.79 5.01
N THR A 59 9.92 -2.47 4.78
CA THR A 59 9.63 -3.12 3.50
C THR A 59 9.28 -2.10 2.42
N HIS A 60 8.42 -1.13 2.71
CA HIS A 60 8.03 -0.06 1.77
C HIS A 60 7.37 1.13 2.50
N CYS A 61 6.97 2.17 1.76
CA CYS A 61 6.58 3.46 2.33
C CYS A 61 5.05 3.70 2.41
N HIS A 62 4.17 2.68 2.36
CA HIS A 62 2.78 2.87 2.75
C HIS A 62 2.67 3.09 4.26
N LEU A 63 1.65 3.86 4.69
CA LEU A 63 1.55 4.30 6.10
C LEU A 63 1.27 3.15 7.07
N ASP A 64 0.63 2.10 6.62
CA ASP A 64 0.42 0.87 7.39
C ASP A 64 1.70 0.04 7.59
N HIS A 65 2.84 0.48 7.00
CA HIS A 65 4.18 -0.08 7.19
C HIS A 65 5.18 0.87 7.83
N ILE A 66 4.99 2.21 7.70
CA ILE A 66 5.95 3.19 8.24
C ILE A 66 5.34 4.21 9.19
N GLY A 67 4.01 4.25 9.30
CA GLY A 67 3.33 5.38 9.89
C GLY A 67 3.61 5.62 11.37
N SER A 68 4.07 4.63 12.13
CA SER A 68 4.54 4.78 13.50
C SER A 68 6.06 4.69 13.67
N LEU A 69 6.82 4.60 12.58
CA LEU A 69 8.29 4.49 12.64
C LEU A 69 8.96 5.59 13.50
N PRO A 70 8.54 6.89 13.45
CA PRO A 70 9.14 7.90 14.31
C PRO A 70 8.94 7.61 15.81
N VAL A 71 7.78 7.05 16.18
CA VAL A 71 7.48 6.63 17.57
C VAL A 71 8.43 5.51 17.98
N THR A 72 8.54 4.47 17.15
CA THR A 72 9.43 3.32 17.42
C THR A 72 10.89 3.75 17.53
N MET A 73 11.36 4.63 16.65
CA MET A 73 12.73 5.14 16.69
C MET A 73 13.00 6.03 17.91
N ARG A 74 11.99 6.70 18.46
CA ARG A 74 12.09 7.46 19.70
C ARG A 74 12.21 6.53 20.91
N GLU A 75 11.45 5.42 20.91
CA GLU A 75 11.46 4.41 21.97
C GLU A 75 12.73 3.53 21.92
N HIS A 76 13.28 3.29 20.73
CA HIS A 76 14.47 2.46 20.49
C HIS A 76 15.58 3.25 19.76
N PRO A 77 16.21 4.23 20.43
CA PRO A 77 17.15 5.13 19.79
C PRO A 77 18.46 4.47 19.33
N GLY A 78 18.75 3.25 19.80
CA GLY A 78 19.92 2.46 19.41
C GLY A 78 19.75 1.67 18.12
N ALA A 79 18.52 1.43 17.67
CA ALA A 79 18.25 0.59 16.52
C ALA A 79 18.80 1.17 15.21
N ALA A 80 19.47 0.34 14.40
CA ALA A 80 19.74 0.65 13.00
C ALA A 80 18.43 0.57 12.20
N VAL A 81 18.21 1.48 11.23
CA VAL A 81 17.00 1.48 10.40
C VAL A 81 17.39 1.40 8.94
N ILE A 82 16.98 0.32 8.29
CA ILE A 82 17.29 0.07 6.87
C ILE A 82 16.03 -0.03 6.02
N MET A 83 16.17 0.36 4.77
CA MET A 83 15.16 0.25 3.72
C MET A 83 15.82 0.29 2.36
N THR A 84 15.08 0.10 1.28
CA THR A 84 15.66 0.30 -0.07
C THR A 84 16.04 1.76 -0.30
N THR A 85 16.99 1.99 -1.22
CA THR A 85 17.36 3.35 -1.66
C THR A 85 16.14 4.15 -2.13
N SER A 86 15.21 3.52 -2.85
CA SER A 86 13.98 4.17 -3.32
C SER A 86 13.04 4.53 -2.16
N SER A 87 12.85 3.63 -1.18
CA SER A 87 12.06 3.92 0.02
C SER A 87 12.69 5.04 0.84
N ARG A 88 14.03 5.08 0.94
CA ARG A 88 14.75 6.18 1.62
C ARG A 88 14.46 7.55 0.99
N MET A 89 14.25 7.61 -0.32
CA MET A 89 13.90 8.86 -1.02
C MET A 89 12.43 9.28 -0.79
N LEU A 90 11.53 8.35 -0.49
CA LEU A 90 10.09 8.60 -0.34
C LEU A 90 9.66 8.86 1.12
N ILE A 91 10.31 8.22 2.06
CA ILE A 91 9.82 8.07 3.44
C ILE A 91 9.58 9.39 4.15
N GLU A 92 10.47 10.36 4.01
CA GLU A 92 10.33 11.69 4.63
C GLU A 92 9.06 12.37 4.16
N ARG A 93 8.82 12.39 2.83
CA ARG A 93 7.61 13.02 2.26
C ARG A 93 6.34 12.35 2.75
N MET A 94 6.35 11.02 2.87
CA MET A 94 5.20 10.25 3.37
C MET A 94 4.93 10.54 4.84
N LEU A 95 5.96 10.56 5.69
CA LEU A 95 5.82 10.85 7.12
C LEU A 95 5.41 12.31 7.37
N HIS A 96 5.96 13.29 6.65
CA HIS A 96 5.51 14.68 6.74
C HIS A 96 4.04 14.86 6.36
N ASN A 97 3.59 14.14 5.33
CA ASN A 97 2.17 14.14 4.99
C ASN A 97 1.32 13.54 6.12
N SER A 98 1.77 12.44 6.71
CA SER A 98 1.07 11.80 7.85
C SER A 98 0.98 12.74 9.05
N ALA A 99 2.06 13.42 9.41
CA ALA A 99 2.07 14.43 10.49
C ALA A 99 1.07 15.56 10.22
N SER A 100 1.05 16.08 8.99
CA SER A 100 0.09 17.12 8.58
C SER A 100 -1.37 16.66 8.63
N VAL A 101 -1.63 15.40 8.28
CA VAL A 101 -2.97 14.81 8.39
C VAL A 101 -3.36 14.66 9.86
N MET A 102 -2.47 14.15 10.72
CA MET A 102 -2.72 14.02 12.15
C MET A 102 -2.99 15.38 12.83
N LEU A 103 -2.24 16.41 12.48
CA LEU A 103 -2.48 17.78 12.98
C LEU A 103 -3.88 18.28 12.62
N ARG A 104 -4.29 18.10 11.37
CA ARG A 104 -5.63 18.48 10.92
C ARG A 104 -6.70 17.67 11.64
N GLN A 105 -6.55 16.35 11.77
CA GLN A 105 -7.50 15.50 12.49
C GLN A 105 -7.57 15.85 13.97
N ARG A 106 -6.47 16.22 14.60
CA ARG A 106 -6.49 16.75 15.97
C ARG A 106 -7.44 17.93 16.10
N ASP A 107 -7.32 18.90 15.19
CA ASP A 107 -8.05 20.15 15.25
C ASP A 107 -9.52 19.99 14.81
N GLU A 108 -9.80 19.14 13.82
CA GLU A 108 -11.14 18.92 13.25
C GLU A 108 -11.96 17.85 13.99
N GLU A 109 -11.31 16.82 14.54
CA GLU A 109 -11.95 15.64 15.14
C GLU A 109 -11.70 15.56 16.66
N ASN A 110 -10.97 16.53 17.21
CA ASN A 110 -10.62 16.64 18.62
C ASN A 110 -9.93 15.38 19.16
N ILE A 111 -8.89 14.90 18.45
CA ILE A 111 -8.10 13.72 18.82
C ILE A 111 -6.88 14.18 19.63
N PRO A 112 -6.89 14.08 20.98
CA PRO A 112 -5.88 14.71 21.84
C PRO A 112 -4.49 14.07 21.69
N ASP A 113 -4.41 12.79 21.29
CA ASP A 113 -3.15 12.07 21.12
C ASP A 113 -2.39 12.46 19.85
N TYR A 114 -2.99 13.23 18.95
CA TYR A 114 -2.34 13.67 17.72
C TYR A 114 -1.63 15.02 17.84
N PRO A 115 -0.51 15.22 17.13
CA PRO A 115 0.18 14.24 16.30
C PRO A 115 1.02 13.27 17.15
N LEU A 116 1.15 12.01 16.70
CA LEU A 116 2.00 11.00 17.37
C LEU A 116 3.49 11.36 17.29
N PHE A 117 3.86 12.15 16.27
CA PHE A 117 5.21 12.67 16.04
C PHE A 117 5.15 13.99 15.26
N THR A 118 6.17 14.82 15.40
CA THR A 118 6.24 16.16 14.79
C THR A 118 7.09 16.17 13.52
N HIS A 119 7.01 17.27 12.77
CA HIS A 119 7.87 17.50 11.60
C HIS A 119 9.36 17.52 11.97
N GLU A 120 9.71 18.15 13.11
CA GLU A 120 11.08 18.19 13.61
C GLU A 120 11.61 16.82 14.02
N GLU A 121 10.75 15.94 14.55
CA GLU A 121 11.12 14.56 14.82
C GLU A 121 11.44 13.80 13.53
N ILE A 122 10.65 14.00 12.48
CA ILE A 122 10.91 13.39 11.16
C ILE A 122 12.26 13.86 10.62
N ASP A 123 12.54 15.16 10.62
CA ASP A 123 13.82 15.73 10.16
C ASP A 123 15.01 15.19 10.95
N ARG A 124 14.83 14.94 12.24
CA ARG A 124 15.86 14.38 13.12
C ARG A 124 16.14 12.91 12.80
N ILE A 125 15.10 12.08 12.70
CA ILE A 125 15.28 10.65 12.46
C ILE A 125 15.73 10.37 11.03
N SER A 126 15.39 11.22 10.06
CA SER A 126 15.74 11.02 8.65
C SER A 126 17.25 10.88 8.42
N LYS A 127 18.07 11.53 9.25
CA LYS A 127 19.53 11.46 9.21
C LYS A 127 20.09 10.09 9.60
N ARG A 128 19.27 9.24 10.21
CA ARG A 128 19.62 7.90 10.70
C ARG A 128 19.11 6.78 9.80
N LEU A 129 18.28 7.11 8.80
CA LEU A 129 17.72 6.13 7.88
C LEU A 129 18.74 5.72 6.82
N ILE A 130 18.95 4.43 6.65
CA ILE A 130 19.96 3.86 5.75
C ILE A 130 19.26 3.28 4.52
N GLY A 131 19.56 3.84 3.33
CA GLY A 131 19.13 3.28 2.05
C GLY A 131 20.07 2.19 1.57
N VAL A 132 19.55 1.01 1.25
CA VAL A 132 20.31 -0.15 0.79
C VAL A 132 19.84 -0.50 -0.63
N PRO A 133 20.75 -0.65 -1.61
CA PRO A 133 20.41 -1.17 -2.93
C PRO A 133 19.83 -2.59 -2.86
N PHE A 134 18.94 -2.92 -3.78
CA PHE A 134 18.46 -4.30 -3.93
C PHE A 134 19.61 -5.28 -4.18
N GLY A 135 19.51 -6.48 -3.61
CA GLY A 135 20.49 -7.55 -3.75
C GLY A 135 21.79 -7.34 -2.95
N GLN A 136 22.00 -6.19 -2.31
CA GLN A 136 23.17 -5.96 -1.49
C GLN A 136 23.01 -6.65 -0.13
N VAL A 137 23.98 -7.50 0.23
CA VAL A 137 24.07 -8.11 1.56
C VAL A 137 24.50 -7.06 2.57
N LYS A 138 23.74 -6.90 3.65
CA LYS A 138 24.09 -6.11 4.83
C LYS A 138 24.20 -7.01 6.04
N ARG A 139 25.23 -6.81 6.86
CA ARG A 139 25.49 -7.57 8.07
C ARG A 139 25.19 -6.72 9.29
N PHE A 140 24.54 -7.34 10.27
CA PHE A 140 24.23 -6.72 11.55
C PHE A 140 24.65 -7.69 12.65
N SER A 141 25.47 -7.20 13.57
CA SER A 141 26.03 -7.99 14.65
C SER A 141 25.36 -7.63 15.97
N GLY A 142 24.88 -8.64 16.68
CA GLY A 142 24.55 -8.59 18.07
C GLY A 142 25.80 -8.79 18.96
N LYS A 143 25.63 -9.24 20.17
CA LYS A 143 26.75 -9.53 21.09
C LYS A 143 27.50 -10.81 20.72
N ARG A 144 26.81 -11.81 20.19
CA ARG A 144 27.35 -13.15 19.88
C ARG A 144 26.92 -13.71 18.55
N ASP A 145 25.85 -13.14 17.98
CA ASP A 145 25.27 -13.58 16.71
C ASP A 145 25.38 -12.47 15.65
N GLU A 146 25.36 -12.86 14.38
CA GLU A 146 25.32 -11.97 13.23
C GLU A 146 24.22 -12.42 12.29
N VAL A 147 23.54 -11.48 11.65
CA VAL A 147 22.58 -11.74 10.57
C VAL A 147 22.98 -11.04 9.31
N GLU A 148 22.74 -11.68 8.18
CA GLU A 148 22.79 -11.08 6.85
C GLU A 148 21.37 -10.73 6.40
N VAL A 149 21.20 -9.52 5.89
CA VAL A 149 19.92 -9.04 5.35
C VAL A 149 20.11 -8.67 3.89
N VAL A 150 19.19 -9.15 3.04
CA VAL A 150 19.11 -8.82 1.62
C VAL A 150 17.70 -8.34 1.30
N LEU A 151 17.60 -7.22 0.58
CA LEU A 151 16.34 -6.68 0.10
C LEU A 151 16.14 -7.06 -1.36
N HIS A 152 15.01 -7.70 -1.69
CA HIS A 152 14.66 -8.13 -3.05
C HIS A 152 13.47 -7.32 -3.60
N PRO A 153 13.41 -7.00 -4.92
CA PRO A 153 12.28 -6.28 -5.48
C PRO A 153 10.96 -7.03 -5.28
N ALA A 154 9.98 -6.39 -4.65
CA ALA A 154 8.66 -6.99 -4.38
C ALA A 154 7.58 -6.59 -5.40
N GLY A 155 7.83 -5.65 -6.31
CA GLY A 155 6.92 -5.32 -7.41
C GLY A 155 5.65 -4.54 -7.03
N HIS A 156 5.40 -4.30 -5.75
CA HIS A 156 4.19 -3.63 -5.24
C HIS A 156 4.15 -2.13 -5.54
N VAL A 157 5.12 -1.38 -5.01
CA VAL A 157 5.31 0.06 -5.25
C VAL A 157 6.80 0.39 -5.38
N ALA A 158 7.13 1.62 -5.77
CA ALA A 158 8.52 2.06 -5.85
C ALA A 158 9.22 1.87 -4.49
N GLY A 159 10.29 1.09 -4.50
CA GLY A 159 11.08 0.77 -3.31
C GLY A 159 10.56 -0.40 -2.48
N ALA A 160 9.43 -1.00 -2.82
CA ALA A 160 8.91 -2.17 -2.10
C ALA A 160 9.88 -3.36 -2.18
N ALA A 161 10.17 -3.93 -1.02
CA ALA A 161 11.12 -5.02 -0.85
C ALA A 161 10.53 -6.21 -0.11
N ALA A 162 10.81 -7.40 -0.61
CA ALA A 162 10.88 -8.58 0.21
C ALA A 162 12.20 -8.60 0.99
N VAL A 163 12.19 -9.20 2.16
CA VAL A 163 13.33 -9.22 3.08
C VAL A 163 13.79 -10.65 3.31
N GLU A 164 15.02 -10.92 2.95
CA GLU A 164 15.68 -12.18 3.28
C GLU A 164 16.62 -11.95 4.46
N ILE A 165 16.46 -12.75 5.53
CA ILE A 165 17.35 -12.73 6.71
C ILE A 165 18.00 -14.09 6.84
N ARG A 166 19.32 -14.12 6.83
CA ARG A 166 20.13 -15.33 7.06
C ARG A 166 20.82 -15.28 8.41
N HIS A 167 20.69 -16.34 9.17
CA HIS A 167 21.36 -16.53 10.44
C HIS A 167 21.86 -17.96 10.57
N LYS A 168 23.17 -18.14 10.59
CA LYS A 168 23.81 -19.47 10.61
C LYS A 168 23.31 -20.32 9.42
N HIS A 169 22.56 -21.38 9.69
CA HIS A 169 22.01 -22.29 8.67
C HIS A 169 20.54 -22.04 8.35
N ARG A 170 19.96 -20.96 8.87
CA ARG A 170 18.54 -20.62 8.67
C ARG A 170 18.38 -19.45 7.71
N ALA A 171 17.44 -19.60 6.79
CA ALA A 171 17.00 -18.56 5.89
C ALA A 171 15.51 -18.25 6.13
N ILE A 172 15.21 -16.98 6.35
CA ILE A 172 13.86 -16.47 6.60
C ILE A 172 13.52 -15.50 5.48
N PHE A 173 12.35 -15.63 4.90
CA PHE A 173 11.92 -14.77 3.81
C PHE A 173 10.57 -14.11 4.14
N PHE A 174 10.53 -12.77 4.11
CA PHE A 174 9.34 -11.96 4.22
C PHE A 174 8.98 -11.44 2.84
N THR A 175 7.78 -11.70 2.35
CA THR A 175 7.36 -11.16 1.04
C THR A 175 7.23 -9.63 1.06
N GLY A 176 6.95 -9.03 2.22
CA GLY A 176 6.33 -7.72 2.26
C GLY A 176 5.05 -7.76 1.42
N ASP A 177 4.58 -6.61 0.98
CA ASP A 177 3.53 -6.53 -0.02
C ASP A 177 4.12 -6.81 -1.40
N VAL A 178 3.53 -7.73 -2.14
CA VAL A 178 4.14 -8.27 -3.37
C VAL A 178 3.19 -8.28 -4.56
N LEU A 179 3.74 -8.00 -5.74
CA LEU A 179 3.08 -8.21 -7.02
C LEU A 179 4.06 -8.88 -8.00
N PHE A 180 3.70 -10.05 -8.53
CA PHE A 180 4.55 -10.76 -9.49
C PHE A 180 4.39 -10.25 -10.93
N GLU A 181 3.25 -9.67 -11.28
CA GLU A 181 3.03 -9.07 -12.60
C GLU A 181 3.78 -7.74 -12.79
N ASN A 182 4.24 -7.50 -14.02
CA ASN A 182 4.81 -6.20 -14.39
C ASN A 182 3.72 -5.11 -14.40
N GLN A 183 4.04 -3.98 -13.81
CA GLN A 183 3.31 -2.73 -13.93
C GLN A 183 3.90 -1.86 -15.06
N ARG A 184 3.25 -0.75 -15.42
CA ARG A 184 3.85 0.24 -16.32
C ARG A 184 5.00 0.98 -15.67
N THR A 185 4.93 1.18 -14.37
CA THR A 185 5.90 1.93 -13.59
C THR A 185 7.06 1.08 -13.06
N LEU A 186 6.86 -0.21 -12.84
CA LEU A 186 7.91 -1.08 -12.28
C LEU A 186 7.72 -2.56 -12.66
N PRO A 187 8.82 -3.33 -12.72
CA PRO A 187 8.74 -4.76 -12.95
C PRO A 187 8.09 -5.47 -11.75
N GLY A 188 7.49 -6.61 -12.00
CA GLY A 188 7.01 -7.52 -10.97
C GLY A 188 8.12 -8.07 -10.08
N ALA A 189 7.74 -8.66 -8.97
CA ALA A 189 8.65 -9.26 -8.02
C ALA A 189 9.55 -10.33 -8.67
N LYS A 190 10.82 -10.32 -8.28
CA LYS A 190 11.77 -11.36 -8.64
C LYS A 190 12.45 -11.85 -7.37
N PHE A 191 11.94 -12.94 -6.86
CA PHE A 191 12.45 -13.56 -5.66
C PHE A 191 13.52 -14.61 -5.99
N PRO A 192 14.52 -14.82 -5.12
CA PRO A 192 15.51 -15.85 -5.35
C PRO A 192 14.84 -17.22 -5.33
N ALA A 193 15.27 -18.08 -6.26
CA ALA A 193 14.95 -19.48 -6.18
C ALA A 193 15.74 -20.09 -5.02
N GLY A 194 15.07 -20.78 -4.10
CA GLY A 194 15.77 -21.37 -2.96
C GLY A 194 14.80 -21.91 -1.91
N HIS A 195 15.39 -22.60 -0.98
CA HIS A 195 14.69 -23.16 0.17
C HIS A 195 14.81 -22.17 1.33
N PHE A 196 13.67 -21.81 1.92
CA PHE A 196 13.63 -21.01 3.13
C PHE A 196 13.13 -21.85 4.29
N ASP A 197 13.73 -21.72 5.47
CA ASP A 197 13.23 -22.41 6.67
C ASP A 197 11.89 -21.82 7.11
N THR A 198 11.73 -20.51 6.97
CA THR A 198 10.50 -19.80 7.32
C THR A 198 10.13 -18.81 6.22
N LEU A 199 8.89 -18.89 5.76
CA LEU A 199 8.25 -17.89 4.90
C LEU A 199 7.27 -17.07 5.73
N VAL A 200 7.33 -15.75 5.64
CA VAL A 200 6.30 -14.82 6.14
C VAL A 200 5.68 -14.15 4.93
N THR A 201 4.40 -14.39 4.68
CA THR A 201 3.73 -13.95 3.45
C THR A 201 2.49 -13.11 3.71
N GLU A 202 2.31 -12.08 2.88
CA GLU A 202 1.06 -11.34 2.83
C GLU A 202 -0.11 -12.25 2.36
N THR A 203 -1.32 -11.81 2.69
CA THR A 203 -2.55 -12.52 2.28
C THR A 203 -3.67 -11.56 1.87
N THR A 204 -3.33 -10.34 1.47
CA THR A 204 -4.26 -9.23 1.20
C THR A 204 -5.41 -9.61 0.29
N ARG A 205 -5.15 -10.38 -0.76
CA ARG A 205 -6.16 -10.78 -1.74
C ARG A 205 -6.69 -12.21 -1.56
N GLY A 206 -6.55 -12.81 -0.37
CA GLY A 206 -6.97 -14.20 -0.12
C GLY A 206 -8.44 -14.49 -0.41
N LEU A 207 -9.31 -13.49 -0.36
CA LEU A 207 -10.73 -13.62 -0.75
C LEU A 207 -11.03 -13.22 -2.20
N THR A 208 -10.05 -12.69 -2.92
CA THR A 208 -10.27 -12.20 -4.28
C THR A 208 -9.91 -13.29 -5.27
N GLU A 209 -10.93 -13.85 -5.92
CA GLU A 209 -10.75 -14.76 -7.04
C GLU A 209 -10.55 -13.96 -8.33
N ARG A 210 -9.49 -14.28 -9.07
CA ARG A 210 -9.23 -13.66 -10.35
C ARG A 210 -9.82 -14.52 -11.46
N HIS A 211 -10.68 -13.91 -12.28
CA HIS A 211 -11.17 -14.60 -13.47
C HIS A 211 -10.00 -14.80 -14.47
N PRO A 212 -9.79 -16.00 -15.02
CA PRO A 212 -8.63 -16.29 -15.89
C PRO A 212 -8.45 -15.33 -17.08
N GLU A 213 -9.56 -14.83 -17.65
CA GLU A 213 -9.53 -13.88 -18.77
C GLU A 213 -9.21 -12.44 -18.37
N ARG A 214 -9.21 -12.13 -17.07
CA ARG A 214 -8.90 -10.78 -16.55
C ARG A 214 -7.42 -10.62 -16.28
N THR A 215 -6.64 -10.59 -17.34
CA THR A 215 -5.23 -10.21 -17.23
C THR A 215 -5.08 -8.73 -16.98
N ARG A 216 -3.93 -8.28 -16.48
CA ARG A 216 -3.64 -6.85 -16.33
C ARG A 216 -3.78 -6.08 -17.65
N GLY A 217 -3.39 -6.71 -18.77
CA GLY A 217 -3.53 -6.13 -20.11
C GLY A 217 -4.98 -5.89 -20.51
N THR A 218 -5.85 -6.90 -20.32
CA THR A 218 -7.30 -6.77 -20.62
C THR A 218 -7.97 -5.75 -19.71
N GLU A 219 -7.59 -5.67 -18.43
CA GLU A 219 -8.13 -4.69 -17.49
C GLU A 219 -7.68 -3.24 -17.81
N MET A 220 -6.44 -3.04 -18.25
CA MET A 220 -6.00 -1.73 -18.76
C MET A 220 -6.80 -1.31 -20.01
N ALA A 221 -7.06 -2.22 -20.95
CA ALA A 221 -7.86 -1.92 -22.14
C ALA A 221 -9.31 -1.59 -21.75
N ARG A 222 -9.91 -2.37 -20.84
CA ARG A 222 -11.27 -2.13 -20.32
C ARG A 222 -11.38 -0.78 -19.58
N LEU A 223 -10.36 -0.38 -18.81
CA LEU A 223 -10.33 0.93 -18.19
C LEU A 223 -10.35 2.06 -19.22
N VAL A 224 -9.50 1.99 -20.25
CA VAL A 224 -9.43 3.00 -21.31
C VAL A 224 -10.75 3.07 -22.09
N GLU A 225 -11.37 1.94 -22.40
CA GLU A 225 -12.66 1.87 -23.09
C GLU A 225 -13.78 2.48 -22.24
N SER A 226 -13.83 2.19 -20.93
CA SER A 226 -14.82 2.78 -20.02
C SER A 226 -14.64 4.30 -19.88
N ILE A 227 -13.39 4.80 -19.82
CA ILE A 227 -13.12 6.24 -19.87
C ILE A 227 -13.68 6.84 -21.18
N ASN A 228 -13.34 6.27 -22.34
CA ASN A 228 -13.78 6.76 -23.64
C ASN A 228 -15.30 6.80 -23.73
N SER A 229 -15.97 5.71 -23.40
CA SER A 229 -17.44 5.61 -23.38
C SER A 229 -18.08 6.67 -22.47
N THR A 230 -17.47 6.94 -21.30
CA THR A 230 -17.96 7.96 -20.37
C THR A 230 -17.84 9.36 -20.95
N ILE A 231 -16.68 9.70 -21.51
CA ILE A 231 -16.43 11.02 -22.10
C ILE A 231 -17.31 11.24 -23.34
N GLN A 232 -17.46 10.24 -24.21
CA GLN A 232 -18.28 10.33 -25.42
C GLN A 232 -19.77 10.56 -25.14
N ARG A 233 -20.30 10.04 -24.02
CA ARG A 233 -21.69 10.35 -23.61
C ARG A 233 -21.83 11.64 -22.80
N GLY A 234 -20.79 12.49 -22.75
CA GLY A 234 -20.80 13.79 -22.07
C GLY A 234 -20.56 13.75 -20.57
N GLY A 235 -20.24 12.57 -20.02
CA GLY A 235 -20.00 12.39 -18.60
C GLY A 235 -18.54 12.64 -18.19
N SER A 236 -18.30 12.54 -16.88
CA SER A 236 -16.96 12.58 -16.29
C SER A 236 -16.59 11.25 -15.66
N PHE A 237 -15.30 10.90 -15.72
CA PHE A 237 -14.76 9.69 -15.13
C PHE A 237 -13.87 10.03 -13.93
N LEU A 238 -14.19 9.50 -12.76
CA LEU A 238 -13.35 9.60 -11.56
C LEU A 238 -12.62 8.27 -11.33
N ILE A 239 -11.29 8.33 -11.23
CA ILE A 239 -10.44 7.22 -10.78
C ILE A 239 -9.90 7.57 -9.40
N PRO A 240 -10.48 7.03 -8.32
CA PRO A 240 -9.89 7.12 -6.99
C PRO A 240 -8.60 6.30 -6.93
N VAL A 241 -7.49 6.90 -6.49
CA VAL A 241 -6.17 6.26 -6.50
C VAL A 241 -5.42 6.45 -5.18
N PHE A 242 -4.67 5.43 -4.77
CA PHE A 242 -3.66 5.61 -3.71
C PHE A 242 -2.55 6.55 -4.23
N ALA A 243 -2.11 7.45 -3.37
CA ALA A 243 -1.14 8.49 -3.72
C ALA A 243 0.22 7.90 -4.12
N LEU A 244 0.68 6.90 -3.37
CA LEU A 244 1.94 6.19 -3.63
C LEU A 244 1.66 4.94 -4.48
N GLY A 245 2.21 4.90 -5.67
CA GLY A 245 2.16 3.78 -6.60
C GLY A 245 0.99 3.82 -7.59
N ARG A 246 -0.27 3.75 -7.11
CA ARG A 246 -1.44 3.68 -8.02
C ARG A 246 -1.63 4.95 -8.86
N MET A 247 -1.42 6.14 -8.29
CA MET A 247 -1.48 7.38 -9.05
C MET A 247 -0.51 7.33 -10.24
N GLN A 248 0.75 6.99 -10.02
CA GLN A 248 1.79 6.98 -11.04
C GLN A 248 1.55 5.88 -12.08
N GLU A 249 1.05 4.73 -11.66
CA GLU A 249 0.67 3.65 -12.56
C GLU A 249 -0.47 4.06 -13.50
N ILE A 250 -1.55 4.65 -12.96
CA ILE A 250 -2.68 5.11 -13.76
C ILE A 250 -2.27 6.25 -14.68
N LEU A 251 -1.43 7.19 -14.22
CA LEU A 251 -0.87 8.23 -15.09
C LEU A 251 -0.11 7.64 -16.28
N SER A 252 0.69 6.60 -16.05
CA SER A 252 1.43 5.92 -17.11
C SER A 252 0.52 5.19 -18.10
N ILE A 253 -0.53 4.51 -17.61
CA ILE A 253 -1.54 3.86 -18.47
C ILE A 253 -2.28 4.88 -19.33
N VAL A 254 -2.74 5.97 -18.74
CA VAL A 254 -3.47 7.04 -19.44
C VAL A 254 -2.57 7.76 -20.46
N HIS A 255 -1.31 8.00 -20.10
CA HIS A 255 -0.31 8.59 -20.99
C HIS A 255 -0.06 7.70 -22.23
N ASP A 256 0.16 6.40 -22.02
CA ASP A 256 0.32 5.45 -23.12
C ASP A 256 -0.92 5.40 -24.01
N ALA A 257 -2.12 5.36 -23.41
CA ALA A 257 -3.36 5.35 -24.17
C ALA A 257 -3.51 6.62 -25.02
N ARG A 258 -3.12 7.79 -24.49
CA ARG A 258 -3.14 9.06 -25.25
C ARG A 258 -2.08 9.08 -26.36
N LYS A 259 -0.86 8.68 -26.06
CA LYS A 259 0.26 8.60 -27.00
C LYS A 259 -0.08 7.72 -28.21
N PHE A 260 -0.74 6.59 -27.98
CA PHE A 260 -1.16 5.67 -29.04
C PHE A 260 -2.56 5.96 -29.60
N ARG A 261 -3.14 7.14 -29.33
CA ARG A 261 -4.46 7.58 -29.83
C ARG A 261 -5.61 6.64 -29.49
N ARG A 262 -5.50 5.95 -28.34
CA ARG A 262 -6.56 5.07 -27.81
C ARG A 262 -7.46 5.76 -26.79
N LEU A 263 -7.07 6.94 -26.31
CA LEU A 263 -7.85 7.75 -25.38
C LEU A 263 -8.43 8.96 -26.11
N VAL A 264 -9.73 9.19 -25.96
CA VAL A 264 -10.41 10.40 -26.45
C VAL A 264 -9.84 11.66 -25.81
N ASP A 265 -9.88 12.78 -26.52
CA ASP A 265 -9.38 14.04 -25.96
C ASP A 265 -10.36 14.58 -24.91
N CYS A 266 -9.85 14.82 -23.71
CA CYS A 266 -10.60 15.38 -22.60
C CYS A 266 -9.66 16.08 -21.63
N PRO A 267 -10.16 17.04 -20.83
CA PRO A 267 -9.42 17.59 -19.70
C PRO A 267 -9.09 16.52 -18.67
N ILE A 268 -7.85 16.52 -18.17
CA ILE A 268 -7.39 15.58 -17.13
C ILE A 268 -7.00 16.38 -15.89
N TYR A 269 -7.56 15.99 -14.74
CA TYR A 269 -7.31 16.62 -13.45
C TYR A 269 -6.59 15.68 -12.50
N GLY A 270 -5.60 16.22 -11.77
CA GLY A 270 -4.87 15.52 -10.71
C GLY A 270 -4.76 16.41 -9.47
N SER A 271 -4.70 15.81 -8.31
CA SER A 271 -4.57 16.54 -7.04
C SER A 271 -4.01 15.65 -5.92
N GLY A 272 -3.52 16.31 -4.87
CA GLY A 272 -3.10 15.69 -3.63
C GLY A 272 -1.68 15.12 -3.66
N LEU A 273 -1.35 14.40 -2.60
CA LEU A 273 -0.02 13.82 -2.37
C LEU A 273 0.52 13.02 -3.58
N GLY A 274 -0.36 12.32 -4.31
CA GLY A 274 0.06 11.55 -5.47
C GLY A 274 0.70 12.40 -6.57
N MET A 275 0.26 13.66 -6.74
CA MET A 275 0.89 14.60 -7.68
C MET A 275 2.23 15.11 -7.15
N ASP A 276 2.35 15.32 -5.84
CA ASP A 276 3.64 15.70 -5.23
C ASP A 276 4.69 14.58 -5.39
N LEU A 277 4.25 13.31 -5.41
CA LEU A 277 5.13 12.16 -5.58
C LEU A 277 5.63 11.96 -7.02
N VAL A 278 5.10 12.68 -8.00
CA VAL A 278 5.54 12.61 -9.42
C VAL A 278 7.03 12.92 -9.57
N ASP A 279 7.52 13.97 -8.90
CA ASP A 279 8.94 14.36 -8.96
C ASP A 279 9.83 13.32 -8.27
N TYR A 280 9.37 12.72 -7.17
CA TYR A 280 10.09 11.64 -6.49
C TYR A 280 10.23 10.40 -7.36
N PHE A 281 9.15 10.01 -8.06
CA PHE A 281 9.19 8.87 -8.98
C PHE A 281 10.14 9.10 -10.16
N ASP A 282 10.16 10.30 -10.74
CA ASP A 282 11.11 10.68 -11.78
C ASP A 282 12.55 10.62 -11.28
N GLU A 283 12.81 11.12 -10.06
CA GLU A 283 14.14 11.08 -9.46
C GLU A 283 14.59 9.66 -9.15
N ILE A 284 13.71 8.82 -8.57
CA ILE A 284 13.99 7.40 -8.32
C ILE A 284 14.28 6.66 -9.64
N SER A 285 13.48 6.91 -10.69
CA SER A 285 13.69 6.33 -12.01
C SER A 285 15.09 6.63 -12.54
N ARG A 286 15.51 7.90 -12.46
CA ARG A 286 16.83 8.33 -12.93
C ARG A 286 17.99 7.77 -12.08
N LYS A 287 17.84 7.74 -10.76
CA LYS A 287 18.92 7.35 -9.83
C LYS A 287 19.07 5.83 -9.69
N THR A 288 17.97 5.08 -9.67
CA THR A 288 18.01 3.65 -9.36
C THR A 288 17.80 2.75 -10.56
N ARG A 289 17.10 3.22 -11.59
CA ARG A 289 16.69 2.45 -12.79
C ARG A 289 15.81 1.24 -12.47
N HIS A 290 15.26 1.16 -11.25
CA HIS A 290 14.37 0.07 -10.82
C HIS A 290 12.91 0.33 -11.18
N ILE A 291 12.56 1.58 -11.48
CA ILE A 291 11.23 1.96 -11.96
C ILE A 291 11.33 2.71 -13.29
N GLN A 292 10.23 2.74 -14.03
CA GLN A 292 10.10 3.44 -15.30
C GLN A 292 9.04 4.54 -15.14
N PHE A 293 9.48 5.76 -14.92
CA PHE A 293 8.58 6.91 -14.78
C PHE A 293 9.30 8.20 -15.18
N ASN A 294 8.56 9.12 -15.81
CA ASN A 294 9.06 10.42 -16.17
C ASN A 294 8.01 11.49 -15.86
N ARG A 295 8.38 12.53 -15.14
CA ARG A 295 7.48 13.64 -14.78
C ARG A 295 6.90 14.40 -15.97
N GLY A 296 7.52 14.31 -17.15
CA GLY A 296 7.01 14.86 -18.41
C GLY A 296 5.58 14.41 -18.75
N ILE A 297 5.15 13.27 -18.22
CA ILE A 297 3.77 12.76 -18.34
C ILE A 297 2.73 13.82 -17.96
N VAL A 298 2.97 14.61 -16.91
CA VAL A 298 2.06 15.67 -16.44
C VAL A 298 1.86 16.73 -17.53
N LYS A 299 2.95 17.14 -18.19
CA LYS A 299 2.93 18.10 -19.29
C LYS A 299 2.27 17.49 -20.53
N ASP A 300 2.64 16.27 -20.91
CA ASP A 300 2.12 15.58 -22.10
C ASP A 300 0.60 15.35 -22.00
N LEU A 301 0.12 15.02 -20.82
CA LEU A 301 -1.31 14.87 -20.52
C LEU A 301 -2.03 16.21 -20.34
N LYS A 302 -1.31 17.34 -20.34
CA LYS A 302 -1.84 18.68 -20.06
C LYS A 302 -2.66 18.71 -18.76
N MET A 303 -2.15 18.04 -17.73
CA MET A 303 -2.87 17.89 -16.47
C MET A 303 -3.12 19.23 -15.78
N ARG A 304 -4.29 19.33 -15.18
CA ARG A 304 -4.74 20.52 -14.46
C ARG A 304 -4.92 20.19 -12.97
N PRO A 305 -4.63 21.15 -12.07
CA PRO A 305 -4.96 20.98 -10.66
C PRO A 305 -6.50 20.98 -10.47
N LEU A 306 -6.96 20.24 -9.47
CA LEU A 306 -8.35 20.31 -9.06
C LEU A 306 -8.63 21.69 -8.44
N PRO A 307 -9.74 22.36 -8.78
CA PRO A 307 -10.10 23.63 -8.17
C PRO A 307 -10.25 23.49 -6.66
N ARG A 308 -9.59 24.37 -5.89
CA ARG A 308 -9.67 24.36 -4.42
C ARG A 308 -11.02 24.78 -3.86
N THR A 309 -11.86 25.38 -4.71
CA THR A 309 -13.20 25.89 -4.37
C THR A 309 -14.30 24.82 -4.45
N LEU A 310 -13.99 23.63 -4.98
CA LEU A 310 -14.96 22.55 -5.13
C LEU A 310 -15.44 22.08 -3.75
N ARG A 311 -16.76 22.13 -3.53
CA ARG A 311 -17.41 21.68 -2.30
C ARG A 311 -18.09 20.33 -2.49
N PRO A 312 -18.29 19.55 -1.41
CA PRO A 312 -19.08 18.33 -1.48
C PRO A 312 -20.48 18.59 -2.03
N GLY A 313 -20.94 17.69 -2.92
CA GLY A 313 -22.26 17.79 -3.56
C GLY A 313 -22.35 18.76 -4.74
N GLU A 314 -21.31 19.59 -4.97
CA GLU A 314 -21.27 20.44 -6.16
C GLU A 314 -20.88 19.63 -7.40
N ASP A 315 -21.53 19.95 -8.53
CA ASP A 315 -21.18 19.36 -9.83
C ASP A 315 -19.79 19.79 -10.27
N PRO A 316 -18.85 18.86 -10.41
CA PRO A 316 -17.54 19.19 -10.96
C PRO A 316 -17.66 19.47 -12.47
N LYS A 317 -16.56 19.96 -13.06
CA LYS A 317 -16.53 20.16 -14.51
C LYS A 317 -16.89 18.88 -15.24
N GLN A 318 -17.87 18.95 -16.14
CA GLN A 318 -18.31 17.81 -16.96
C GLN A 318 -17.32 17.51 -18.08
N ASN A 319 -17.41 16.27 -18.61
CA ASN A 319 -16.62 15.79 -19.72
C ASN A 319 -15.10 15.77 -19.44
N ALA A 320 -14.74 15.29 -18.23
CA ALA A 320 -13.37 15.30 -17.75
C ALA A 320 -12.96 13.96 -17.09
N LEU A 321 -11.67 13.67 -17.13
CA LEU A 321 -11.03 12.57 -16.40
C LEU A 321 -10.38 13.11 -15.12
N TYR A 322 -10.75 12.54 -13.97
CA TYR A 322 -10.23 12.87 -12.67
C TYR A 322 -9.41 11.69 -12.10
N ILE A 323 -8.12 11.89 -11.84
CA ILE A 323 -7.22 10.91 -11.23
C ILE A 323 -6.81 11.46 -9.86
N ILE A 324 -7.50 11.05 -8.81
CA ILE A 324 -7.50 11.78 -7.53
C ILE A 324 -7.35 10.83 -6.34
N SER A 325 -6.51 11.17 -5.38
CA SER A 325 -6.42 10.45 -4.10
C SER A 325 -7.49 10.94 -3.10
N SER A 326 -8.02 10.07 -2.23
CA SER A 326 -7.57 8.71 -1.90
C SER A 326 -8.26 7.64 -2.75
N GLY A 327 -7.67 6.42 -2.74
CA GLY A 327 -8.14 5.29 -3.55
C GLY A 327 -9.42 4.63 -3.07
N MET A 328 -9.82 4.86 -1.80
CA MET A 328 -10.99 4.25 -1.17
C MET A 328 -12.09 5.27 -0.85
N LEU A 329 -12.03 6.47 -1.46
CA LEU A 329 -12.94 7.59 -1.14
C LEU A 329 -12.95 7.90 0.36
N VAL A 330 -11.79 7.85 1.02
CA VAL A 330 -11.68 8.18 2.44
C VAL A 330 -12.26 9.58 2.67
N GLU A 331 -13.03 9.72 3.74
CA GLU A 331 -13.71 10.95 4.09
C GLU A 331 -12.79 12.17 4.13
N ARG A 332 -13.32 13.33 3.79
CA ARG A 332 -12.60 14.61 3.75
C ARG A 332 -11.41 14.66 2.76
N THR A 333 -11.35 13.69 1.83
CA THR A 333 -10.36 13.72 0.74
C THR A 333 -10.94 14.29 -0.54
N PRO A 334 -10.09 14.78 -1.47
CA PRO A 334 -10.58 15.32 -2.75
C PRO A 334 -11.38 14.32 -3.58
N SER A 335 -11.02 13.02 -3.55
CA SER A 335 -11.78 11.98 -4.27
C SER A 335 -13.19 11.77 -3.68
N TYR A 336 -13.33 11.86 -2.36
CA TYR A 336 -14.62 11.81 -1.67
C TYR A 336 -15.52 12.99 -2.06
N THR A 337 -14.95 14.19 -2.05
CA THR A 337 -15.65 15.41 -2.48
C THR A 337 -16.15 15.31 -3.92
N LEU A 338 -15.28 14.87 -4.85
CA LEU A 338 -15.66 14.67 -6.25
C LEU A 338 -16.74 13.59 -6.43
N ALA A 339 -16.60 12.46 -5.74
CA ALA A 339 -17.57 11.38 -5.82
C ALA A 339 -18.98 11.85 -5.40
N SER A 340 -19.06 12.70 -4.37
CA SER A 340 -20.34 13.23 -3.88
C SER A 340 -21.09 14.09 -4.90
N GLY A 341 -20.36 14.79 -5.79
CA GLY A 341 -20.96 15.56 -6.89
C GLY A 341 -21.25 14.72 -8.13
N LEU A 342 -20.39 13.71 -8.42
CA LEU A 342 -20.50 12.91 -9.64
C LEU A 342 -21.55 11.80 -9.57
N LEU A 343 -21.80 11.24 -8.38
CA LEU A 343 -22.58 10.01 -8.19
C LEU A 343 -24.04 10.14 -8.64
N GLY A 344 -24.61 11.34 -8.55
CA GLY A 344 -25.99 11.62 -8.91
C GLY A 344 -26.31 11.69 -10.41
N HIS A 345 -25.32 11.59 -11.30
CA HIS A 345 -25.48 11.81 -12.74
C HIS A 345 -25.17 10.54 -13.55
N ALA A 346 -26.15 10.09 -14.35
CA ALA A 346 -26.06 8.84 -15.12
C ALA A 346 -24.97 8.85 -16.21
N GLY A 347 -24.54 10.03 -16.67
CA GLY A 347 -23.43 10.17 -17.62
C GLY A 347 -22.08 9.80 -17.03
N ASN A 348 -21.90 9.92 -15.71
CA ASN A 348 -20.63 9.78 -15.04
C ASN A 348 -20.27 8.32 -14.74
N THR A 349 -18.97 8.11 -14.44
CA THR A 349 -18.44 6.82 -13.95
C THR A 349 -17.46 7.06 -12.81
N ILE A 350 -17.50 6.20 -11.80
CA ILE A 350 -16.49 6.09 -10.75
C ILE A 350 -15.83 4.73 -10.89
N GLY A 351 -14.54 4.70 -11.24
CA GLY A 351 -13.78 3.48 -11.52
C GLY A 351 -12.69 3.21 -10.49
N PHE A 352 -12.85 2.18 -9.68
CA PHE A 352 -11.86 1.74 -8.68
C PHE A 352 -10.80 0.84 -9.32
N VAL A 353 -9.53 1.09 -9.03
CA VAL A 353 -8.38 0.44 -9.69
C VAL A 353 -7.46 -0.32 -8.72
N GLY A 354 -7.90 -0.58 -7.51
CA GLY A 354 -7.11 -1.25 -6.48
C GLY A 354 -7.98 -1.87 -5.39
N TYR A 355 -7.32 -2.21 -4.30
CA TYR A 355 -7.99 -2.67 -3.09
C TYR A 355 -8.93 -1.57 -2.56
N CYS A 356 -10.07 -1.98 -2.08
CA CYS A 356 -11.02 -1.10 -1.43
C CYS A 356 -11.61 -1.84 -0.23
N ASP A 357 -11.28 -1.37 0.96
CA ASP A 357 -11.75 -1.94 2.21
C ASP A 357 -13.27 -1.79 2.32
N PRO A 358 -14.01 -2.87 2.65
CA PRO A 358 -15.47 -2.87 2.71
C PRO A 358 -16.10 -1.79 3.60
N ASP A 359 -15.43 -1.41 4.69
CA ASP A 359 -15.93 -0.42 5.65
C ASP A 359 -15.72 1.03 5.20
N THR A 360 -14.92 1.26 4.15
CA THR A 360 -14.69 2.60 3.60
C THR A 360 -15.86 3.07 2.73
N PRO A 361 -16.02 4.39 2.51
CA PRO A 361 -17.04 4.89 1.58
C PRO A 361 -16.93 4.26 0.18
N GLY A 362 -15.69 4.02 -0.31
CA GLY A 362 -15.46 3.35 -1.59
C GLY A 362 -15.92 1.89 -1.59
N GLY A 363 -15.63 1.14 -0.52
CA GLY A 363 -16.07 -0.26 -0.37
C GLY A 363 -17.59 -0.36 -0.27
N ARG A 364 -18.21 0.50 0.55
CA ARG A 364 -19.69 0.61 0.64
C ARG A 364 -20.32 0.94 -0.72
N LEU A 365 -19.69 1.85 -1.49
CA LEU A 365 -20.18 2.20 -2.82
C LEU A 365 -20.09 1.04 -3.81
N LEU A 366 -18.99 0.28 -3.78
CA LEU A 366 -18.81 -0.93 -4.60
C LEU A 366 -19.82 -2.04 -4.27
N ALA A 367 -20.28 -2.11 -3.02
CA ALA A 367 -21.30 -3.07 -2.57
C ALA A 367 -22.73 -2.62 -2.86
N SER A 368 -22.95 -1.34 -3.19
CA SER A 368 -24.28 -0.76 -3.46
C SER A 368 -24.74 -1.09 -4.88
N LYS A 369 -26.06 -0.99 -5.10
CA LYS A 369 -26.69 -1.21 -6.41
C LYS A 369 -27.06 0.11 -7.09
N PRO A 370 -27.12 0.16 -8.43
CA PRO A 370 -27.69 1.30 -9.15
C PRO A 370 -29.11 1.62 -8.64
N GLY A 371 -29.37 2.90 -8.36
CA GLY A 371 -30.62 3.40 -7.81
C GLY A 371 -30.70 3.44 -6.28
N ASP A 372 -29.82 2.78 -5.57
CA ASP A 372 -29.72 2.91 -4.11
C ASP A 372 -29.42 4.36 -3.71
N THR A 373 -29.74 4.69 -2.48
CA THR A 373 -29.38 5.97 -1.89
C THR A 373 -28.05 5.83 -1.15
N PHE A 374 -27.07 6.64 -1.51
CA PHE A 374 -25.77 6.69 -0.86
C PHE A 374 -25.63 7.97 -0.02
N LEU A 375 -25.11 7.83 1.20
CA LEU A 375 -24.84 8.93 2.11
C LEU A 375 -23.34 9.17 2.24
N PHE A 376 -22.89 10.35 1.86
CA PHE A 376 -21.57 10.87 2.16
C PHE A 376 -21.62 11.55 3.54
N GLU A 377 -21.35 10.79 4.59
CA GLU A 377 -21.64 11.15 6.00
C GLU A 377 -21.00 12.47 6.41
N THR A 378 -19.68 12.60 6.31
CA THR A 378 -18.95 13.83 6.73
C THR A 378 -19.21 15.03 5.81
N ALA A 379 -19.75 14.80 4.62
CA ALA A 379 -20.14 15.85 3.69
C ALA A 379 -21.63 16.24 3.82
N HIS A 380 -22.42 15.47 4.58
CA HIS A 380 -23.88 15.62 4.69
C HIS A 380 -24.60 15.61 3.33
N VAL A 381 -24.05 14.89 2.35
CA VAL A 381 -24.63 14.78 1.00
C VAL A 381 -25.28 13.43 0.83
N LYS A 382 -26.56 13.43 0.51
CA LYS A 382 -27.36 12.23 0.21
C LYS A 382 -27.77 12.26 -1.26
N THR A 383 -27.43 11.21 -2.01
CA THR A 383 -27.73 11.14 -3.44
C THR A 383 -28.12 9.73 -3.88
N LYS A 384 -28.89 9.62 -4.97
CA LYS A 384 -29.15 8.33 -5.63
C LYS A 384 -27.96 7.96 -6.51
N ILE A 385 -27.56 6.69 -6.49
CA ILE A 385 -26.54 6.15 -7.37
C ILE A 385 -27.08 6.07 -8.78
N LYS A 386 -26.71 7.03 -9.64
CA LYS A 386 -27.01 7.05 -11.07
C LYS A 386 -25.77 6.85 -11.93
N ALA A 387 -24.59 7.30 -11.45
CA ALA A 387 -23.32 7.06 -12.10
C ALA A 387 -23.01 5.55 -12.17
N ARG A 388 -22.25 5.14 -13.18
CA ARG A 388 -21.69 3.78 -13.22
C ARG A 388 -20.61 3.66 -12.14
N VAL A 389 -20.63 2.55 -11.40
CA VAL A 389 -19.58 2.21 -10.42
C VAL A 389 -18.92 0.94 -10.92
N GLU A 390 -17.64 1.03 -11.25
CA GLU A 390 -16.88 -0.07 -11.87
C GLU A 390 -15.63 -0.39 -11.04
N ARG A 391 -15.18 -1.64 -11.11
CA ARG A 391 -13.93 -2.09 -10.53
C ARG A 391 -13.04 -2.69 -11.63
N PHE A 392 -11.76 -2.30 -11.61
CA PHE A 392 -10.72 -2.78 -12.52
C PHE A 392 -9.65 -3.50 -11.72
N GLU A 393 -9.29 -4.71 -12.14
CA GLU A 393 -8.31 -5.55 -11.44
C GLU A 393 -6.86 -5.11 -11.75
N LEU A 394 -6.55 -3.87 -11.34
CA LEU A 394 -5.22 -3.26 -11.46
C LEU A 394 -4.53 -3.13 -10.09
N SER A 395 -4.70 -4.14 -9.24
CA SER A 395 -4.12 -4.18 -7.89
C SER A 395 -2.59 -4.08 -7.91
N GLY A 396 -2.03 -3.58 -6.80
CA GLY A 396 -0.59 -3.64 -6.50
C GLY A 396 -0.19 -4.91 -5.76
N HIS A 397 -1.14 -5.81 -5.42
CA HIS A 397 -0.90 -7.06 -4.73
C HIS A 397 -1.10 -8.24 -5.66
N ALA A 398 -0.30 -9.28 -5.49
CA ALA A 398 -0.43 -10.55 -6.17
C ALA A 398 -1.80 -11.19 -5.91
N ASP A 399 -2.27 -12.01 -6.83
CA ASP A 399 -3.47 -12.78 -6.54
C ASP A 399 -3.14 -13.98 -5.62
N ARG A 400 -4.20 -14.57 -5.06
CA ARG A 400 -4.07 -15.63 -4.06
C ARG A 400 -3.41 -16.89 -4.62
N GLU A 401 -3.64 -17.18 -5.90
CA GLU A 401 -3.09 -18.36 -6.58
C GLU A 401 -1.58 -18.19 -6.80
N GLU A 402 -1.12 -17.00 -7.20
CA GLU A 402 0.31 -16.69 -7.37
C GLU A 402 1.04 -16.78 -6.01
N LEU A 403 0.47 -16.21 -4.94
CA LEU A 403 1.03 -16.29 -3.59
C LEU A 403 1.08 -17.73 -3.06
N LEU A 404 0.00 -18.49 -3.28
CA LEU A 404 -0.06 -19.90 -2.88
C LEU A 404 0.99 -20.72 -3.62
N GLN A 405 1.11 -20.54 -4.93
CA GLN A 405 2.14 -21.20 -5.75
C GLN A 405 3.54 -20.86 -5.26
N PHE A 406 3.81 -19.58 -4.99
CA PHE A 406 5.10 -19.17 -4.44
C PHE A 406 5.37 -19.82 -3.08
N ALA A 407 4.40 -19.81 -2.16
CA ALA A 407 4.52 -20.44 -0.86
C ALA A 407 4.86 -21.93 -0.95
N VAL A 408 4.20 -22.66 -1.86
CA VAL A 408 4.49 -24.08 -2.14
C VAL A 408 5.90 -24.28 -2.69
N GLN A 409 6.33 -23.42 -3.62
CA GLN A 409 7.65 -23.50 -4.25
C GLN A 409 8.82 -23.26 -3.27
N THR A 410 8.60 -22.49 -2.20
CA THR A 410 9.66 -22.23 -1.20
C THR A 410 10.05 -23.47 -0.41
N GLY A 411 9.15 -24.47 -0.29
CA GLY A 411 9.38 -25.64 0.54
C GLY A 411 9.64 -25.34 2.01
N ALA A 412 9.12 -24.20 2.50
CA ALA A 412 9.38 -23.73 3.86
C ALA A 412 8.84 -24.70 4.92
N ARG A 413 9.61 -24.90 6.00
CA ARG A 413 9.17 -25.70 7.16
C ARG A 413 8.08 -25.02 7.96
N SER A 414 8.09 -23.69 7.99
CA SER A 414 7.08 -22.85 8.64
C SER A 414 6.63 -21.76 7.69
N ILE A 415 5.32 -21.52 7.59
CA ILE A 415 4.72 -20.43 6.84
C ILE A 415 3.87 -19.60 7.80
N VAL A 416 4.18 -18.31 7.92
CA VAL A 416 3.46 -17.34 8.76
C VAL A 416 2.62 -16.45 7.84
N LEU A 417 1.30 -16.39 8.10
CA LEU A 417 0.36 -15.58 7.36
C LEU A 417 0.26 -14.19 7.99
N THR A 418 0.38 -13.16 7.19
CA THR A 418 0.32 -11.76 7.64
C THR A 418 -0.42 -10.89 6.64
N HIS A 419 -0.66 -9.63 6.98
CA HIS A 419 -1.19 -8.60 6.08
C HIS A 419 -2.39 -9.07 5.26
N GLY A 420 -3.46 -9.46 5.93
CA GLY A 420 -4.72 -9.87 5.32
C GLY A 420 -5.80 -10.06 6.37
N ASP A 421 -7.03 -9.81 5.98
CA ASP A 421 -8.18 -9.96 6.86
C ASP A 421 -8.36 -11.42 7.30
N PRO A 422 -8.95 -11.69 8.46
CA PRO A 422 -9.06 -13.05 9.00
C PRO A 422 -9.63 -14.08 8.02
N PRO A 423 -10.67 -13.79 7.22
CA PRO A 423 -11.15 -14.76 6.23
C PRO A 423 -10.16 -15.04 5.10
N ALA A 424 -9.36 -14.05 4.69
CA ALA A 424 -8.31 -14.22 3.68
C ALA A 424 -7.20 -15.14 4.20
N ARG A 425 -6.75 -14.93 5.45
CA ARG A 425 -5.75 -15.78 6.11
C ARG A 425 -6.26 -17.20 6.32
N ALA A 426 -7.54 -17.36 6.69
CA ALA A 426 -8.16 -18.66 6.84
C ALA A 426 -8.17 -19.47 5.53
N TRP A 427 -8.44 -18.81 4.40
CA TRP A 427 -8.37 -19.44 3.08
C TRP A 427 -6.96 -19.96 2.80
N PHE A 428 -5.91 -19.14 3.00
CA PHE A 428 -4.52 -19.57 2.82
C PHE A 428 -4.15 -20.72 3.76
N ALA A 429 -4.53 -20.64 5.04
CA ALA A 429 -4.26 -21.69 6.01
C ALA A 429 -4.84 -23.03 5.57
N GLN A 430 -6.08 -23.03 5.07
CA GLN A 430 -6.75 -24.23 4.56
C GLN A 430 -6.05 -24.82 3.33
N GLN A 431 -5.72 -23.97 2.34
CA GLN A 431 -5.04 -24.40 1.12
C GLN A 431 -3.65 -24.97 1.42
N LEU A 432 -2.87 -24.27 2.23
CA LEU A 432 -1.52 -24.71 2.61
C LEU A 432 -1.54 -25.99 3.43
N ALA A 433 -2.49 -26.18 4.34
CA ALA A 433 -2.63 -27.43 5.10
C ALA A 433 -2.90 -28.63 4.18
N THR A 434 -3.60 -28.42 3.07
CA THR A 434 -3.88 -29.47 2.08
C THR A 434 -2.66 -29.76 1.21
N LEU A 435 -1.97 -28.72 0.72
CA LEU A 435 -0.88 -28.84 -0.23
C LEU A 435 0.46 -29.19 0.42
N LEU A 436 0.66 -28.76 1.66
CA LEU A 436 1.90 -28.90 2.44
C LEU A 436 1.61 -29.49 3.83
N PRO A 437 1.17 -30.75 3.95
CA PRO A 437 0.72 -31.31 5.23
C PRO A 437 1.83 -31.42 6.29
N SER A 438 3.10 -31.39 5.92
CA SER A 438 4.25 -31.39 6.82
C SER A 438 4.73 -30.00 7.23
N THR A 439 4.23 -28.95 6.59
CA THR A 439 4.62 -27.55 6.88
C THR A 439 3.80 -26.99 8.02
N LYS A 440 4.45 -26.33 8.96
CA LYS A 440 3.78 -25.62 10.05
C LYS A 440 3.21 -24.31 9.55
N VAL A 441 1.90 -24.26 9.30
CA VAL A 441 1.21 -23.00 8.96
C VAL A 441 0.79 -22.29 10.25
N ILE A 442 1.12 -21.00 10.34
CA ILE A 442 0.86 -20.16 11.52
C ILE A 442 0.03 -18.95 11.05
N ASP A 443 -1.18 -18.85 11.58
CA ASP A 443 -1.98 -17.63 11.58
C ASP A 443 -1.76 -16.93 12.93
N PRO A 444 -0.93 -15.88 13.02
CA PRO A 444 -0.54 -15.34 14.30
C PRO A 444 -1.69 -14.59 14.96
N VAL A 445 -1.96 -14.98 16.21
CA VAL A 445 -2.80 -14.17 17.11
C VAL A 445 -1.95 -12.97 17.56
N PRO A 446 -2.48 -11.75 17.47
CA PRO A 446 -1.78 -10.55 17.93
C PRO A 446 -1.15 -10.70 19.31
N LEU A 447 0.07 -10.18 19.46
CA LEU A 447 0.87 -10.15 20.70
C LEU A 447 1.29 -11.52 21.24
N LYS A 448 0.84 -12.61 20.65
CA LYS A 448 1.29 -13.95 21.02
C LYS A 448 2.61 -14.28 20.33
N GLN A 449 3.56 -14.81 21.10
CA GLN A 449 4.85 -15.25 20.60
C GLN A 449 4.77 -16.68 20.03
N TYR A 450 5.34 -16.87 18.87
CA TYR A 450 5.43 -18.16 18.17
C TYR A 450 6.88 -18.57 17.98
N GLN A 451 7.12 -19.87 18.16
CA GLN A 451 8.39 -20.50 17.75
C GLN A 451 8.26 -20.92 16.28
N VAL A 452 9.11 -20.41 15.41
CA VAL A 452 9.15 -20.65 13.97
C VAL A 452 10.52 -21.08 13.53
#